data_ce27ca670594e33f7349f106be533604
#
_entry.id   ce27ca670594e33f7349f106be533604
#
_cell.length_a   1.000
_cell.length_b   1.000
_cell.length_c   1.000
_cell.angle_alpha   90.00
_cell.angle_beta   90.00
_cell.angle_gamma   90.00
#
_symmetry.space_group_name_H-M   'P 1'
#
loop_
_entity.id
_entity.type
_entity.pdbx_description
1 polymer ?
#
loop_
_entity_poly.entity_id
_entity_poly.type
_entity_poly.pdbx_seq_one_letter_code
_entity_poly.pdbx_strand_id
1 'polypeptide(L)'
;MRSGLFLPLFDELADPAMVARLSAEAEEAGWHGVFVWDQLRWGEPVAGVADPQITLAAIATATERIRFGPMVTPLARRRPVKVARETATLDRLSGGRLTLGVGLGSDRFASEFSITGEELDDRRRARMLDESLEILTAAWSGEPVHHRGEHYTVAGMRFLPRPVQTPGVPVWVAGYYGNPRPLRRAARHQGIFPLGIDHPDQLAETVAEVTALREAAGRDTAQPYYVVVALPPGSDPAPYAAAGATWWLVELPQVPVSVDQVRTVIRDGTATPRAPTRAAGG
;
A
#
# COMPACT_ATOMS: atom_id res chain seq x y z
N MET A 1 12.43 -9.81 -7.62
CA MET A 1 11.46 -9.19 -6.68
C MET A 1 11.88 -7.76 -6.37
N ARG A 2 10.95 -6.82 -6.21
CA ARG A 2 11.23 -5.41 -5.89
C ARG A 2 11.24 -5.18 -4.37
N SER A 3 12.04 -4.21 -3.91
CA SER A 3 12.15 -3.84 -2.49
C SER A 3 11.51 -2.48 -2.22
N GLY A 4 10.91 -2.32 -1.05
CA GLY A 4 10.34 -1.05 -0.61
C GLY A 4 10.48 -0.84 0.88
N LEU A 5 10.50 0.43 1.29
CA LEU A 5 10.35 0.82 2.69
C LEU A 5 8.86 0.88 3.04
N PHE A 6 8.52 0.53 4.27
CA PHE A 6 7.17 0.59 4.80
C PHE A 6 7.18 1.41 6.10
N LEU A 7 6.82 2.68 6.01
CA LEU A 7 7.07 3.68 7.04
C LEU A 7 5.79 4.13 7.74
N PRO A 8 5.75 4.10 9.08
CA PRO A 8 4.75 4.82 9.86
C PRO A 8 5.06 6.32 9.83
N LEU A 9 4.03 7.16 9.71
CA LEU A 9 4.20 8.62 9.69
C LEU A 9 4.05 9.22 11.10
N PHE A 10 4.89 8.76 12.03
CA PHE A 10 4.79 9.08 13.44
C PHE A 10 6.02 9.84 13.96
N ASP A 11 5.83 10.78 14.88
CA ASP A 11 6.85 11.54 15.60
C ASP A 11 7.94 12.12 14.68
N GLU A 12 9.18 11.58 14.67
CA GLU A 12 10.24 12.05 13.77
C GLU A 12 9.88 11.91 12.28
N LEU A 13 9.06 10.90 11.94
CA LEU A 13 8.56 10.69 10.58
C LEU A 13 7.24 11.43 10.31
N ALA A 14 6.74 12.22 11.25
CA ALA A 14 5.59 13.10 11.02
C ALA A 14 5.96 14.41 10.28
N ASP A 15 7.24 14.64 9.98
CA ASP A 15 7.69 15.71 9.07
C ASP A 15 7.69 15.22 7.61
N PRO A 16 6.78 15.70 6.75
CA PRO A 16 6.74 15.30 5.33
C PRO A 16 8.04 15.60 4.59
N ALA A 17 8.77 16.69 4.96
CA ALA A 17 10.04 17.03 4.34
C ALA A 17 11.15 16.04 4.73
N MET A 18 11.11 15.49 5.95
CA MET A 18 12.04 14.45 6.37
C MET A 18 11.77 13.15 5.61
N VAL A 19 10.50 12.71 5.52
CA VAL A 19 10.14 11.49 4.78
C VAL A 19 10.48 11.63 3.28
N ALA A 20 10.31 12.81 2.70
CA ALA A 20 10.71 13.09 1.33
C ALA A 20 12.24 12.94 1.13
N ARG A 21 13.06 13.46 2.06
CA ARG A 21 14.53 13.27 2.04
C ARG A 21 14.92 11.80 2.15
N LEU A 22 14.32 11.06 3.10
CA LEU A 22 14.56 9.63 3.25
C LEU A 22 14.17 8.84 2.00
N SER A 23 13.11 9.26 1.32
CA SER A 23 12.68 8.64 0.06
C SER A 23 13.66 8.88 -1.08
N ALA A 24 14.26 10.06 -1.17
CA ALA A 24 15.34 10.36 -2.12
C ALA A 24 16.61 9.56 -1.78
N GLU A 25 17.02 9.51 -0.50
CA GLU A 25 18.13 8.65 -0.04
C GLU A 25 17.89 7.17 -0.40
N ALA A 26 16.66 6.68 -0.23
CA ALA A 26 16.29 5.31 -0.61
C ALA A 26 16.35 5.08 -2.14
N GLU A 27 15.89 6.05 -2.93
CA GLU A 27 15.97 5.98 -4.39
C GLU A 27 17.44 5.94 -4.88
N GLU A 28 18.30 6.75 -4.30
CA GLU A 28 19.74 6.75 -4.59
C GLU A 28 20.41 5.43 -4.19
N ALA A 29 19.98 4.83 -3.08
CA ALA A 29 20.45 3.54 -2.61
C ALA A 29 19.89 2.33 -3.41
N GLY A 30 19.03 2.58 -4.42
CA GLY A 30 18.50 1.54 -5.32
C GLY A 30 17.21 0.86 -4.84
N TRP A 31 16.52 1.42 -3.84
CA TRP A 31 15.20 0.96 -3.48
C TRP A 31 14.17 1.23 -4.59
N HIS A 32 13.16 0.36 -4.69
CA HIS A 32 12.14 0.43 -5.75
C HIS A 32 10.86 1.15 -5.31
N GLY A 33 10.60 1.25 -4.00
CA GLY A 33 9.39 1.86 -3.47
C GLY A 33 9.50 2.39 -2.05
N VAL A 34 8.63 3.36 -1.72
CA VAL A 34 8.36 3.82 -0.36
C VAL A 34 6.86 3.85 -0.15
N PHE A 35 6.39 3.11 0.84
CA PHE A 35 4.99 3.03 1.18
C PHE A 35 4.78 3.53 2.61
N VAL A 36 3.68 4.24 2.84
CA VAL A 36 3.44 4.88 4.12
C VAL A 36 2.13 4.40 4.75
N TRP A 37 2.07 4.38 6.07
CA TRP A 37 0.84 4.07 6.79
C TRP A 37 -0.15 5.23 6.67
N ASP A 38 -1.46 4.91 6.72
CA ASP A 38 -2.54 5.88 6.74
C ASP A 38 -3.31 5.73 8.05
N GLN A 39 -2.86 6.45 9.07
CA GLN A 39 -3.44 6.50 10.41
C GLN A 39 -3.82 7.94 10.78
N LEU A 40 -4.85 8.12 11.57
CA LEU A 40 -5.23 9.40 12.16
C LEU A 40 -4.57 9.61 13.53
N ARG A 41 -4.28 8.50 14.21
CA ARG A 41 -3.59 8.46 15.50
C ARG A 41 -2.96 7.10 15.72
N TRP A 42 -2.12 7.02 16.73
CA TRP A 42 -1.59 5.75 17.26
C TRP A 42 -1.65 5.76 18.79
N GLY A 43 -1.39 4.61 19.43
CA GLY A 43 -1.28 4.50 20.88
C GLY A 43 0.04 5.06 21.41
N GLU A 44 0.09 5.28 22.73
CA GLU A 44 1.34 5.66 23.41
C GLU A 44 2.49 4.70 23.06
N PRO A 45 3.74 5.17 22.91
CA PRO A 45 4.18 6.55 23.20
C PRO A 45 4.11 7.53 22.02
N VAL A 46 3.48 7.19 20.88
CA VAL A 46 3.39 8.08 19.71
C VAL A 46 2.57 9.33 20.04
N ALA A 47 3.14 10.50 19.77
CA ALA A 47 2.51 11.80 20.02
C ALA A 47 2.10 12.51 18.72
N GLY A 48 2.90 12.41 17.66
CA GLY A 48 2.67 13.10 16.38
C GLY A 48 2.30 12.12 15.25
N VAL A 49 1.34 12.50 14.42
CA VAL A 49 0.93 11.73 13.22
C VAL A 49 0.77 12.69 12.05
N ALA A 50 1.37 12.38 10.90
CA ALA A 50 1.23 13.19 9.69
C ALA A 50 0.16 12.65 8.74
N ASP A 51 -0.39 13.55 7.92
CA ASP A 51 -1.30 13.18 6.84
C ASP A 51 -0.52 12.47 5.70
N PRO A 52 -0.95 11.25 5.29
CA PRO A 52 -0.24 10.51 4.27
C PRO A 52 -0.31 11.16 2.89
N GLN A 53 -1.41 11.83 2.50
CA GLN A 53 -1.53 12.40 1.16
C GLN A 53 -0.57 13.57 0.97
N ILE A 54 -0.40 14.40 2.02
CA ILE A 54 0.58 15.50 2.01
C ILE A 54 2.01 14.95 1.97
N THR A 55 2.30 13.92 2.76
CA THR A 55 3.60 13.25 2.77
C THR A 55 3.91 12.60 1.41
N LEU A 56 2.93 11.94 0.79
CA LEU A 56 3.09 11.34 -0.54
C LEU A 56 3.32 12.40 -1.63
N ALA A 57 2.73 13.60 -1.51
CA ALA A 57 3.02 14.70 -2.41
C ALA A 57 4.47 15.19 -2.27
N ALA A 58 4.98 15.27 -1.03
CA ALA A 58 6.38 15.61 -0.78
C ALA A 58 7.35 14.53 -1.35
N ILE A 59 7.03 13.25 -1.18
CA ILE A 59 7.78 12.13 -1.81
C ILE A 59 7.77 12.27 -3.34
N ALA A 60 6.61 12.54 -3.93
CA ALA A 60 6.45 12.65 -5.38
C ALA A 60 7.36 13.71 -6.00
N THR A 61 7.57 14.84 -5.30
CA THR A 61 8.41 15.96 -5.77
C THR A 61 9.89 15.78 -5.47
N ALA A 62 10.25 14.94 -4.51
CA ALA A 62 11.64 14.69 -4.10
C ALA A 62 12.29 13.50 -4.80
N THR A 63 11.51 12.71 -5.57
CA THR A 63 11.97 11.47 -6.22
C THR A 63 11.56 11.44 -7.69
N GLU A 64 12.24 10.62 -8.50
CA GLU A 64 11.99 10.53 -9.94
C GLU A 64 11.52 9.15 -10.41
N ARG A 65 11.96 8.07 -9.75
CA ARG A 65 11.79 6.69 -10.22
C ARG A 65 11.03 5.81 -9.24
N ILE A 66 11.19 6.08 -7.94
CA ILE A 66 10.65 5.22 -6.87
C ILE A 66 9.12 5.20 -6.93
N ARG A 67 8.53 4.01 -6.83
CA ARG A 67 7.08 3.86 -6.68
C ARG A 67 6.70 4.15 -5.24
N PHE A 68 5.55 4.76 -5.02
CA PHE A 68 5.11 5.10 -3.68
C PHE A 68 3.58 5.03 -3.54
N GLY A 69 3.10 5.03 -2.31
CA GLY A 69 1.68 5.05 -2.04
C GLY A 69 1.35 4.79 -0.58
N PRO A 70 0.08 4.94 -0.20
CA PRO A 70 -0.36 4.51 1.11
C PRO A 70 -0.45 2.98 1.16
N MET A 71 -0.13 2.40 2.32
CA MET A 71 -0.29 0.96 2.56
C MET A 71 -0.73 0.73 4.00
N VAL A 72 -2.04 0.79 4.26
CA VAL A 72 -3.14 0.95 3.31
C VAL A 72 -4.05 2.09 3.73
N THR A 73 -4.72 2.72 2.76
CA THR A 73 -5.79 3.67 3.04
C THR A 73 -7.09 2.94 3.37
N PRO A 74 -7.71 3.17 4.54
CA PRO A 74 -9.06 2.72 4.84
C PRO A 74 -10.09 3.60 4.11
N LEU A 75 -10.58 3.16 2.95
CA LEU A 75 -11.48 3.98 2.12
C LEU A 75 -12.83 4.29 2.80
N ALA A 76 -13.27 3.46 3.75
CA ALA A 76 -14.52 3.68 4.47
C ALA A 76 -14.53 5.01 5.26
N ARG A 77 -13.37 5.53 5.69
CA ARG A 77 -13.28 6.83 6.37
C ARG A 77 -12.98 8.00 5.44
N ARG A 78 -13.04 7.79 4.12
CA ARG A 78 -12.74 8.81 3.11
C ARG A 78 -13.87 8.95 2.10
N ARG A 79 -14.10 10.17 1.62
CA ARG A 79 -15.06 10.42 0.53
C ARG A 79 -14.46 9.97 -0.81
N PRO A 80 -15.05 8.99 -1.53
CA PRO A 80 -14.45 8.44 -2.75
C PRO A 80 -14.21 9.48 -3.84
N VAL A 81 -15.09 10.46 -4.00
CA VAL A 81 -14.90 11.57 -4.98
C VAL A 81 -13.69 12.45 -4.65
N LYS A 82 -13.37 12.62 -3.36
CA LYS A 82 -12.17 13.34 -2.93
C LYS A 82 -10.91 12.51 -3.20
N VAL A 83 -10.94 11.22 -2.86
CA VAL A 83 -9.83 10.28 -3.13
C VAL A 83 -9.57 10.18 -4.63
N ALA A 84 -10.61 10.11 -5.46
CA ALA A 84 -10.46 10.10 -6.93
C ALA A 84 -9.69 11.32 -7.44
N ARG A 85 -9.97 12.50 -6.88
CA ARG A 85 -9.30 13.74 -7.26
C ARG A 85 -7.85 13.79 -6.76
N GLU A 86 -7.62 13.39 -5.51
CA GLU A 86 -6.29 13.34 -4.90
C GLU A 86 -5.38 12.38 -5.65
N THR A 87 -5.83 11.15 -5.88
CA THR A 87 -5.03 10.11 -6.52
C THR A 87 -4.71 10.44 -7.98
N ALA A 88 -5.67 10.99 -8.74
CA ALA A 88 -5.41 11.41 -10.11
C ALA A 88 -4.39 12.58 -10.16
N THR A 89 -4.48 13.52 -9.22
CA THR A 89 -3.55 14.66 -9.14
C THR A 89 -2.16 14.20 -8.73
N LEU A 90 -2.06 13.34 -7.72
CA LEU A 90 -0.79 12.81 -7.20
C LEU A 90 -0.10 11.90 -8.23
N ASP A 91 -0.88 11.10 -8.96
CA ASP A 91 -0.36 10.27 -10.05
C ASP A 91 0.25 11.13 -11.17
N ARG A 92 -0.40 12.23 -11.53
CA ARG A 92 0.14 13.19 -12.50
C ARG A 92 1.37 13.93 -11.97
N LEU A 93 1.35 14.37 -10.72
CA LEU A 93 2.50 15.03 -10.06
C LEU A 93 3.75 14.16 -10.10
N SER A 94 3.57 12.86 -9.96
CA SER A 94 4.66 11.88 -9.93
C SER A 94 5.00 11.26 -11.30
N GLY A 95 4.29 11.62 -12.38
CA GLY A 95 4.50 11.00 -13.68
C GLY A 95 4.11 9.51 -13.72
N GLY A 96 3.09 9.08 -12.94
CA GLY A 96 2.57 7.70 -12.97
C GLY A 96 3.25 6.72 -12.01
N ARG A 97 3.77 7.20 -10.88
CA ARG A 97 4.46 6.34 -9.88
C ARG A 97 3.60 5.95 -8.69
N LEU A 98 2.38 6.49 -8.58
CA LEU A 98 1.47 6.20 -7.48
C LEU A 98 0.96 4.75 -7.54
N THR A 99 0.82 4.13 -6.39
CA THR A 99 0.04 2.91 -6.15
C THR A 99 -0.89 3.16 -4.98
N LEU A 100 -2.14 2.78 -5.10
CA LEU A 100 -3.13 2.94 -4.03
C LEU A 100 -3.31 1.61 -3.29
N GLY A 101 -2.69 1.48 -2.13
CA GLY A 101 -2.99 0.40 -1.19
C GLY A 101 -4.29 0.68 -0.45
N VAL A 102 -5.18 -0.30 -0.37
CA VAL A 102 -6.50 -0.15 0.25
C VAL A 102 -6.83 -1.29 1.21
N GLY A 103 -7.56 -0.97 2.27
CA GLY A 103 -8.02 -1.94 3.26
C GLY A 103 -9.27 -1.46 3.99
N LEU A 104 -9.73 -2.28 4.94
CA LEU A 104 -10.89 -1.92 5.79
C LEU A 104 -10.52 -0.92 6.89
N GLY A 105 -9.24 -0.86 7.26
CA GLY A 105 -8.84 -0.26 8.51
C GLY A 105 -9.21 -1.14 9.72
N SER A 106 -8.71 -0.77 10.88
CA SER A 106 -8.97 -1.49 12.13
C SER A 106 -8.98 -0.52 13.30
N ASP A 107 -9.93 -0.71 14.19
CA ASP A 107 -9.99 0.04 15.45
C ASP A 107 -9.06 -0.53 16.56
N ARG A 108 -8.43 -1.71 16.30
CA ARG A 108 -7.68 -2.49 17.28
C ARG A 108 -6.43 -1.81 17.82
N PHE A 109 -5.73 -1.01 16.98
CA PHE A 109 -4.42 -0.48 17.34
C PHE A 109 -4.48 0.93 17.91
N ALA A 110 -5.46 1.72 17.49
CA ALA A 110 -5.49 3.15 17.82
C ALA A 110 -6.86 3.68 18.19
N SER A 111 -7.90 2.86 18.16
CA SER A 111 -9.30 3.27 18.38
C SER A 111 -9.72 4.46 17.51
N GLU A 112 -9.11 4.61 16.32
CA GLU A 112 -9.28 5.80 15.48
C GLU A 112 -10.66 5.92 14.86
N PHE A 113 -11.36 4.80 14.67
CA PHE A 113 -12.73 4.78 14.15
C PHE A 113 -13.75 5.12 15.24
N SER A 114 -13.62 4.51 16.40
CA SER A 114 -14.58 4.70 17.52
C SER A 114 -14.55 6.12 18.07
N ILE A 115 -13.36 6.72 18.21
CA ILE A 115 -13.24 8.08 18.78
C ILE A 115 -13.57 9.19 17.78
N THR A 116 -13.60 8.91 16.48
CA THR A 116 -13.94 9.89 15.42
C THR A 116 -15.36 9.72 14.90
N GLY A 117 -16.09 8.70 15.39
CA GLY A 117 -17.47 8.45 14.98
C GLY A 117 -17.59 7.79 13.60
N GLU A 118 -16.54 7.12 13.14
CA GLU A 118 -16.54 6.37 11.89
C GLU A 118 -17.28 5.02 12.04
N GLU A 119 -17.61 4.41 10.91
CA GLU A 119 -18.32 3.11 10.88
C GLU A 119 -17.48 1.99 11.52
N LEU A 120 -18.01 1.29 12.51
CA LEU A 120 -17.35 0.22 13.24
C LEU A 120 -17.64 -1.19 12.69
N ASP A 121 -18.77 -1.37 11.99
CA ASP A 121 -19.14 -2.67 11.43
C ASP A 121 -18.26 -3.02 10.21
N ASP A 122 -17.46 -4.08 10.33
CA ASP A 122 -16.55 -4.55 9.28
C ASP A 122 -17.27 -4.87 7.97
N ARG A 123 -18.52 -5.36 8.03
CA ARG A 123 -19.29 -5.70 6.81
C ARG A 123 -19.75 -4.42 6.09
N ARG A 124 -20.13 -3.40 6.85
CA ARG A 124 -20.47 -2.09 6.29
C ARG A 124 -19.24 -1.43 5.70
N ARG A 125 -18.13 -1.39 6.42
CA ARG A 125 -16.86 -0.87 5.87
C ARG A 125 -16.43 -1.62 4.60
N ALA A 126 -16.67 -2.93 4.53
CA ALA A 126 -16.37 -3.70 3.33
C ALA A 126 -17.23 -3.27 2.13
N ARG A 127 -18.53 -2.99 2.33
CA ARG A 127 -19.41 -2.46 1.27
C ARG A 127 -19.01 -1.05 0.86
N MET A 128 -18.70 -0.17 1.83
CA MET A 128 -18.19 1.17 1.56
C MET A 128 -16.87 1.13 0.76
N LEU A 129 -15.97 0.19 1.07
CA LEU A 129 -14.74 -0.03 0.30
C LEU A 129 -15.05 -0.49 -1.13
N ASP A 130 -15.97 -1.43 -1.32
CA ASP A 130 -16.34 -1.93 -2.65
C ASP A 130 -16.97 -0.80 -3.50
N GLU A 131 -17.92 -0.03 -2.97
CA GLU A 131 -18.51 1.13 -3.67
C GLU A 131 -17.45 2.21 -3.97
N SER A 132 -16.53 2.46 -3.04
CA SER A 132 -15.45 3.43 -3.27
C SER A 132 -14.55 2.99 -4.42
N LEU A 133 -14.19 1.72 -4.53
CA LEU A 133 -13.37 1.19 -5.62
C LEU A 133 -14.08 1.26 -6.98
N GLU A 134 -15.38 1.05 -7.02
CA GLU A 134 -16.19 1.23 -8.23
C GLU A 134 -16.17 2.69 -8.69
N ILE A 135 -16.40 3.64 -7.76
CA ILE A 135 -16.37 5.07 -8.05
C ILE A 135 -14.98 5.52 -8.52
N LEU A 136 -13.90 5.07 -7.85
CA LEU A 136 -12.53 5.42 -8.22
C LEU A 136 -12.19 4.91 -9.62
N THR A 137 -12.50 3.65 -9.91
CA THR A 137 -12.25 3.05 -11.24
C THR A 137 -12.99 3.82 -12.34
N ALA A 138 -14.27 4.16 -12.11
CA ALA A 138 -15.05 4.95 -13.04
C ALA A 138 -14.49 6.38 -13.19
N ALA A 139 -14.10 7.02 -12.08
CA ALA A 139 -13.56 8.39 -12.09
C ALA A 139 -12.24 8.49 -12.87
N TRP A 140 -11.36 7.51 -12.77
CA TRP A 140 -10.08 7.50 -13.49
C TRP A 140 -10.22 7.30 -15.00
N SER A 141 -11.37 6.82 -15.49
CA SER A 141 -11.65 6.74 -16.92
C SER A 141 -11.77 8.12 -17.60
N GLY A 142 -12.14 9.16 -16.83
CA GLY A 142 -12.43 10.50 -17.33
C GLY A 142 -13.83 10.65 -17.93
N GLU A 143 -14.64 9.58 -17.93
CA GLU A 143 -16.04 9.66 -18.33
C GLU A 143 -16.93 10.13 -17.17
N PRO A 144 -18.17 10.59 -17.44
CA PRO A 144 -19.12 10.95 -16.40
C PRO A 144 -19.42 9.74 -15.50
N VAL A 145 -19.25 9.91 -14.19
CA VAL A 145 -19.53 8.87 -13.20
C VAL A 145 -20.98 8.95 -12.77
N HIS A 146 -21.69 7.84 -12.96
CA HIS A 146 -23.04 7.64 -12.44
C HIS A 146 -23.00 6.44 -11.49
N HIS A 147 -23.10 6.71 -10.18
CA HIS A 147 -23.13 5.67 -9.13
C HIS A 147 -24.27 5.98 -8.16
N ARG A 148 -25.04 4.97 -7.82
CA ARG A 148 -26.08 5.05 -6.80
C ARG A 148 -26.05 3.76 -5.96
N GLY A 149 -25.26 3.79 -4.91
CA GLY A 149 -25.07 2.70 -3.99
C GLY A 149 -25.81 2.88 -2.66
N GLU A 150 -25.51 1.99 -1.72
CA GLU A 150 -26.02 2.06 -0.34
C GLU A 150 -25.41 3.24 0.44
N HIS A 151 -24.13 3.53 0.17
CA HIS A 151 -23.35 4.48 0.95
C HIS A 151 -23.01 5.77 0.19
N TYR A 152 -22.88 5.70 -1.14
CA TYR A 152 -22.44 6.83 -1.96
C TYR A 152 -23.30 7.05 -3.18
N THR A 153 -23.40 8.32 -3.59
CA THR A 153 -24.08 8.73 -4.83
C THR A 153 -23.20 9.72 -5.58
N VAL A 154 -23.00 9.47 -6.89
CA VAL A 154 -22.35 10.38 -7.82
C VAL A 154 -23.24 10.51 -9.05
N ALA A 155 -23.68 11.75 -9.38
CA ALA A 155 -24.67 12.00 -10.42
C ALA A 155 -24.04 12.73 -11.62
N GLY A 156 -23.32 11.99 -12.49
CA GLY A 156 -22.79 12.54 -13.74
C GLY A 156 -21.54 13.41 -13.60
N MET A 157 -20.81 13.31 -12.49
CA MET A 157 -19.58 14.08 -12.29
C MET A 157 -18.43 13.50 -13.13
N ARG A 158 -17.73 14.37 -13.87
CA ARG A 158 -16.53 14.02 -14.63
C ARG A 158 -15.27 14.41 -13.86
N PHE A 159 -14.28 13.53 -13.87
CA PHE A 159 -13.00 13.72 -13.16
C PHE A 159 -11.86 13.94 -14.15
N LEU A 160 -11.58 15.22 -14.44
CA LEU A 160 -10.45 15.63 -15.28
C LEU A 160 -9.53 16.55 -14.47
N PRO A 161 -8.19 16.49 -14.71
CA PRO A 161 -7.51 15.58 -15.61
C PRO A 161 -7.49 14.14 -15.08
N ARG A 162 -7.37 13.15 -16.00
CA ARG A 162 -7.21 11.73 -15.66
C ARG A 162 -5.83 11.46 -15.03
N PRO A 163 -5.63 10.33 -14.33
CA PRO A 163 -4.30 9.82 -14.02
C PRO A 163 -3.43 9.67 -15.27
N VAL A 164 -2.12 9.61 -15.10
CA VAL A 164 -1.16 9.27 -16.17
C VAL A 164 -1.25 7.77 -16.46
N GLN A 165 -1.36 6.96 -15.42
CA GLN A 165 -1.46 5.51 -15.55
C GLN A 165 -2.79 5.08 -16.19
N THR A 166 -2.75 4.05 -17.02
CA THR A 166 -3.91 3.49 -17.74
C THR A 166 -4.10 2.02 -17.32
N PRO A 167 -5.33 1.59 -17.01
CA PRO A 167 -6.61 2.31 -17.09
C PRO A 167 -6.88 3.26 -15.92
N GLY A 168 -6.00 3.31 -14.92
CA GLY A 168 -6.07 4.14 -13.71
C GLY A 168 -4.90 3.85 -12.79
N VAL A 169 -4.94 4.39 -11.59
CA VAL A 169 -3.94 4.13 -10.55
C VAL A 169 -4.03 2.66 -10.14
N PRO A 170 -2.90 1.91 -10.09
CA PRO A 170 -2.91 0.53 -9.62
C PRO A 170 -3.41 0.43 -8.17
N VAL A 171 -4.32 -0.51 -7.93
CA VAL A 171 -4.88 -0.77 -6.60
C VAL A 171 -4.32 -2.09 -6.06
N TRP A 172 -3.75 -2.04 -4.84
CA TRP A 172 -3.34 -3.20 -4.08
C TRP A 172 -4.24 -3.36 -2.86
N VAL A 173 -4.89 -4.52 -2.73
CA VAL A 173 -5.88 -4.77 -1.69
C VAL A 173 -5.24 -5.52 -0.54
N ALA A 174 -5.34 -5.00 0.68
CA ALA A 174 -4.89 -5.71 1.87
C ALA A 174 -5.98 -6.61 2.45
N GLY A 175 -5.52 -7.71 3.06
CA GLY A 175 -6.39 -8.62 3.81
C GLY A 175 -5.60 -9.66 4.58
N TYR A 176 -6.14 -10.08 5.72
CA TYR A 176 -5.49 -11.12 6.52
C TYR A 176 -5.53 -12.48 5.83
N TYR A 177 -4.42 -13.21 5.95
CA TYR A 177 -4.31 -14.61 5.55
C TYR A 177 -5.48 -15.44 6.10
N GLY A 178 -5.96 -16.39 5.31
CA GLY A 178 -7.11 -17.23 5.66
C GLY A 178 -8.48 -16.54 5.52
N ASN A 179 -8.56 -15.26 5.11
CA ASN A 179 -9.82 -14.59 4.86
C ASN A 179 -10.11 -14.51 3.33
N PRO A 180 -11.12 -15.24 2.81
CA PRO A 180 -11.37 -15.29 1.37
C PRO A 180 -11.99 -13.99 0.80
N ARG A 181 -12.59 -13.13 1.64
CA ARG A 181 -13.28 -11.91 1.14
C ARG A 181 -12.30 -10.88 0.54
N PRO A 182 -11.21 -10.50 1.22
CA PRO A 182 -10.18 -9.66 0.62
C PRO A 182 -9.55 -10.27 -0.63
N LEU A 183 -9.35 -11.59 -0.68
CA LEU A 183 -8.80 -12.28 -1.85
C LEU A 183 -9.70 -12.12 -3.09
N ARG A 184 -11.02 -12.31 -2.94
CA ARG A 184 -12.00 -12.07 -4.02
C ARG A 184 -12.00 -10.62 -4.50
N ARG A 185 -11.77 -9.66 -3.60
CA ARG A 185 -11.63 -8.25 -3.96
C ARG A 185 -10.32 -8.03 -4.70
N ALA A 186 -9.20 -8.51 -4.17
CA ALA A 186 -7.88 -8.37 -4.77
C ALA A 186 -7.79 -8.97 -6.17
N ALA A 187 -8.49 -10.09 -6.42
CA ALA A 187 -8.55 -10.73 -7.74
C ALA A 187 -9.12 -9.81 -8.84
N ARG A 188 -9.89 -8.80 -8.48
CA ARG A 188 -10.46 -7.81 -9.42
C ARG A 188 -9.55 -6.61 -9.68
N HIS A 189 -8.45 -6.48 -8.93
CA HIS A 189 -7.52 -5.34 -8.98
C HIS A 189 -6.10 -5.79 -9.35
N GLN A 190 -5.10 -4.92 -9.20
CA GLN A 190 -3.74 -5.14 -9.70
C GLN A 190 -2.82 -5.83 -8.71
N GLY A 191 -3.20 -5.96 -7.45
CA GLY A 191 -2.35 -6.66 -6.48
C GLY A 191 -3.02 -6.94 -5.15
N ILE A 192 -2.30 -7.75 -4.36
CA ILE A 192 -2.67 -8.15 -3.01
C ILE A 192 -1.54 -7.83 -2.04
N PHE A 193 -1.89 -7.38 -0.85
CA PHE A 193 -1.03 -7.25 0.32
C PHE A 193 -1.59 -8.14 1.44
N PRO A 194 -1.22 -9.43 1.49
CA PRO A 194 -1.65 -10.30 2.57
C PRO A 194 -0.97 -9.91 3.89
N LEU A 195 -1.77 -9.81 4.94
CA LEU A 195 -1.34 -9.52 6.31
C LEU A 195 -1.32 -10.80 7.14
N GLY A 196 -0.42 -10.89 8.12
CA GLY A 196 -0.29 -12.06 8.98
C GLY A 196 0.30 -13.26 8.24
N ILE A 197 1.26 -13.02 7.38
CA ILE A 197 2.07 -14.06 6.72
C ILE A 197 3.30 -14.31 7.57
N ASP A 198 3.33 -15.42 8.26
CA ASP A 198 4.45 -15.83 9.13
C ASP A 198 5.42 -16.79 8.41
N HIS A 199 4.95 -17.45 7.34
CA HIS A 199 5.74 -18.44 6.60
C HIS A 199 5.51 -18.33 5.09
N PRO A 200 6.55 -18.59 4.23
CA PRO A 200 6.39 -18.55 2.77
C PRO A 200 5.31 -19.47 2.21
N ASP A 201 5.01 -20.60 2.83
CA ASP A 201 3.95 -21.52 2.40
C ASP A 201 2.56 -20.86 2.45
N GLN A 202 2.28 -20.04 3.48
CA GLN A 202 1.05 -19.28 3.58
C GLN A 202 0.91 -18.26 2.44
N LEU A 203 2.04 -17.70 2.02
CA LEU A 203 2.05 -16.82 0.85
C LEU A 203 1.78 -17.62 -0.44
N ALA A 204 2.39 -18.79 -0.60
CA ALA A 204 2.16 -19.66 -1.76
C ALA A 204 0.68 -20.08 -1.87
N GLU A 205 0.05 -20.44 -0.75
CA GLU A 205 -1.39 -20.72 -0.70
C GLU A 205 -2.23 -19.52 -1.13
N THR A 206 -1.90 -18.33 -0.60
CA THR A 206 -2.57 -17.07 -0.96
C THR A 206 -2.44 -16.77 -2.46
N VAL A 207 -1.25 -16.97 -3.02
CA VAL A 207 -0.98 -16.77 -4.45
C VAL A 207 -1.79 -17.74 -5.30
N ALA A 208 -1.81 -19.03 -4.93
CA ALA A 208 -2.59 -20.04 -5.63
C ALA A 208 -4.09 -19.69 -5.63
N GLU A 209 -4.65 -19.33 -4.45
CA GLU A 209 -6.07 -18.97 -4.33
C GLU A 209 -6.43 -17.71 -5.14
N VAL A 210 -5.63 -16.64 -5.05
CA VAL A 210 -5.91 -15.41 -5.82
C VAL A 210 -5.77 -15.63 -7.32
N THR A 211 -4.82 -16.47 -7.75
CA THR A 211 -4.65 -16.82 -9.16
C THR A 211 -5.88 -17.54 -9.70
N ALA A 212 -6.37 -18.57 -8.98
CA ALA A 212 -7.58 -19.28 -9.35
C ALA A 212 -8.82 -18.36 -9.42
N LEU A 213 -8.92 -17.41 -8.48
CA LEU A 213 -10.01 -16.42 -8.49
C LEU A 213 -9.91 -15.46 -9.69
N ARG A 214 -8.71 -15.09 -10.12
CA ARG A 214 -8.48 -14.24 -11.30
C ARG A 214 -8.85 -14.96 -12.59
N GLU A 215 -8.42 -16.22 -12.72
CA GLU A 215 -8.77 -17.09 -13.86
C GLU A 215 -10.29 -17.29 -13.97
N ALA A 216 -10.93 -17.62 -12.86
CA ALA A 216 -12.38 -17.78 -12.80
C ALA A 216 -13.15 -16.49 -13.15
N ALA A 217 -12.56 -15.32 -12.89
CA ALA A 217 -13.11 -14.01 -13.26
C ALA A 217 -12.77 -13.59 -14.71
N GLY A 218 -12.10 -14.43 -15.50
CA GLY A 218 -11.68 -14.12 -16.87
C GLY A 218 -10.67 -12.97 -16.96
N ARG A 219 -9.88 -12.75 -15.90
CA ARG A 219 -8.85 -11.71 -15.92
C ARG A 219 -7.66 -12.16 -16.77
N ASP A 220 -7.14 -11.24 -17.55
CA ASP A 220 -5.91 -11.46 -18.31
C ASP A 220 -4.74 -11.72 -17.36
N THR A 221 -4.30 -12.97 -17.29
CA THR A 221 -3.19 -13.40 -16.42
C THR A 221 -1.81 -13.04 -17.01
N ALA A 222 -1.73 -12.57 -18.26
CA ALA A 222 -0.50 -12.03 -18.83
C ALA A 222 -0.19 -10.63 -18.28
N GLN A 223 -1.18 -9.92 -17.74
CA GLN A 223 -0.93 -8.64 -17.08
C GLN A 223 -0.24 -8.84 -15.73
N PRO A 224 0.76 -7.99 -15.40
CA PRO A 224 1.45 -8.07 -14.12
C PRO A 224 0.47 -8.01 -12.95
N TYR A 225 0.60 -8.96 -12.04
CA TYR A 225 -0.11 -8.96 -10.76
C TYR A 225 0.90 -8.82 -9.61
N TYR A 226 0.61 -7.95 -8.67
CA TYR A 226 1.53 -7.66 -7.59
C TYR A 226 1.14 -8.41 -6.32
N VAL A 227 2.10 -9.15 -5.78
CA VAL A 227 2.00 -9.83 -4.49
C VAL A 227 3.02 -9.20 -3.56
N VAL A 228 2.55 -8.59 -2.50
CA VAL A 228 3.36 -7.77 -1.58
C VAL A 228 3.45 -8.49 -0.24
N VAL A 229 4.65 -8.57 0.33
CA VAL A 229 4.86 -9.09 1.68
C VAL A 229 5.62 -8.07 2.51
N ALA A 230 5.24 -7.89 3.77
CA ALA A 230 6.01 -7.09 4.73
C ALA A 230 6.89 -8.02 5.56
N LEU A 231 8.16 -7.66 5.68
CA LEU A 231 9.16 -8.46 6.40
C LEU A 231 10.00 -7.55 7.31
N PRO A 232 10.41 -8.01 8.49
CA PRO A 232 11.35 -7.27 9.33
C PRO A 232 12.69 -7.02 8.63
N PRO A 233 13.46 -5.98 9.05
CA PRO A 233 14.81 -5.76 8.58
C PRO A 233 15.70 -6.98 8.75
N GLY A 234 16.55 -7.28 7.76
CA GLY A 234 17.46 -8.43 7.79
C GLY A 234 16.83 -9.78 7.45
N SER A 235 15.53 -9.84 7.16
CA SER A 235 14.90 -11.07 6.67
C SER A 235 15.43 -11.45 5.28
N ASP A 236 15.54 -12.76 5.02
CA ASP A 236 15.81 -13.28 3.69
C ASP A 236 14.50 -13.26 2.84
N PRO A 237 14.42 -12.44 1.80
CA PRO A 237 13.22 -12.38 0.96
C PRO A 237 13.14 -13.51 -0.09
N ALA A 238 14.21 -14.31 -0.28
CA ALA A 238 14.26 -15.32 -1.34
C ALA A 238 13.18 -16.42 -1.21
N PRO A 239 12.87 -16.97 -0.03
CA PRO A 239 11.78 -17.93 0.13
C PRO A 239 10.41 -17.36 -0.26
N TYR A 240 10.16 -16.09 0.06
CA TYR A 240 8.92 -15.41 -0.31
C TYR A 240 8.85 -15.09 -1.80
N ALA A 241 10.00 -14.79 -2.44
CA ALA A 241 10.08 -14.67 -3.89
C ALA A 241 9.73 -16.00 -4.60
N ALA A 242 10.25 -17.12 -4.09
CA ALA A 242 9.92 -18.46 -4.57
C ALA A 242 8.42 -18.78 -4.38
N ALA A 243 7.81 -18.29 -3.31
CA ALA A 243 6.37 -18.40 -3.04
C ALA A 243 5.49 -17.45 -3.88
N GLY A 244 6.08 -16.62 -4.75
CA GLY A 244 5.37 -15.75 -5.67
C GLY A 244 5.28 -14.28 -5.28
N ALA A 245 5.99 -13.83 -4.25
CA ALA A 245 6.10 -12.40 -3.95
C ALA A 245 6.76 -11.64 -5.10
N THR A 246 6.17 -10.51 -5.49
CA THR A 246 6.74 -9.59 -6.47
C THR A 246 7.37 -8.36 -5.83
N TRP A 247 6.92 -8.04 -4.61
CA TRP A 247 7.41 -6.99 -3.74
C TRP A 247 7.62 -7.49 -2.32
N TRP A 248 8.67 -7.02 -1.70
CA TRP A 248 8.85 -7.11 -0.26
C TRP A 248 9.06 -5.72 0.32
N LEU A 249 8.35 -5.44 1.40
CA LEU A 249 8.43 -4.17 2.13
C LEU A 249 9.15 -4.42 3.44
N VAL A 250 10.14 -3.57 3.76
CA VAL A 250 10.79 -3.64 5.07
C VAL A 250 9.93 -2.89 6.07
N GLU A 251 9.36 -3.63 7.01
CA GLU A 251 8.57 -3.12 8.12
C GLU A 251 9.40 -3.09 9.39
N LEU A 252 9.58 -1.91 9.97
CA LEU A 252 10.27 -1.76 11.24
C LEU A 252 9.34 -2.20 12.39
N PRO A 253 9.77 -3.17 13.23
CA PRO A 253 8.88 -3.84 14.19
C PRO A 253 8.51 -2.98 15.41
N GLN A 254 9.23 -1.89 15.63
CA GLN A 254 9.02 -0.98 16.76
C GLN A 254 8.43 0.35 16.30
N VAL A 255 7.51 0.89 17.07
CA VAL A 255 6.89 2.21 16.90
C VAL A 255 7.03 2.96 18.22
N PRO A 256 7.52 4.21 18.25
CA PRO A 256 7.91 5.03 17.10
C PRO A 256 9.23 4.61 16.44
N VAL A 257 9.37 4.95 15.17
CA VAL A 257 10.56 4.70 14.35
C VAL A 257 11.37 5.98 14.25
N SER A 258 12.68 5.92 14.52
CA SER A 258 13.57 7.07 14.35
C SER A 258 14.09 7.19 12.91
N VAL A 259 14.47 8.41 12.53
CA VAL A 259 15.13 8.72 11.25
C VAL A 259 16.40 7.87 11.06
N ASP A 260 17.20 7.69 12.12
CA ASP A 260 18.45 6.91 12.06
C ASP A 260 18.22 5.43 11.82
N GLN A 261 17.13 4.86 12.37
CA GLN A 261 16.73 3.48 12.07
C GLN A 261 16.37 3.31 10.59
N VAL A 262 15.62 4.25 10.02
CA VAL A 262 15.27 4.22 8.59
C VAL A 262 16.53 4.34 7.72
N ARG A 263 17.45 5.27 8.03
CA ARG A 263 18.73 5.39 7.32
C ARG A 263 19.59 4.14 7.40
N THR A 264 19.57 3.45 8.53
CA THR A 264 20.27 2.17 8.68
C THR A 264 19.68 1.14 7.73
N VAL A 265 18.34 1.01 7.68
CA VAL A 265 17.67 0.11 6.73
C VAL A 265 17.97 0.51 5.27
N ILE A 266 17.98 1.81 4.95
CA ILE A 266 18.32 2.28 3.60
C ILE A 266 19.71 1.80 3.18
N ARG A 267 20.71 1.94 4.06
CA ARG A 267 22.11 1.54 3.77
C ARG A 267 22.28 0.03 3.67
N ASP A 268 21.63 -0.72 4.57
CA ASP A 268 21.86 -2.16 4.71
C ASP A 268 20.93 -2.99 3.80
N GLY A 269 19.81 -2.42 3.36
CA GLY A 269 18.63 -3.17 2.94
C GLY A 269 18.56 -3.61 1.47
N THR A 270 19.48 -3.21 0.57
CA THR A 270 19.51 -3.76 -0.80
C THR A 270 20.57 -4.84 -0.98
N ALA A 271 21.41 -5.06 0.04
CA ALA A 271 22.39 -6.14 0.01
C ALA A 271 21.66 -7.48 0.16
N THR A 272 21.59 -8.27 -0.92
CA THR A 272 21.34 -9.71 -0.85
C THR A 272 22.26 -10.27 0.24
N PRO A 273 21.76 -11.12 1.20
CA PRO A 273 22.62 -11.69 2.21
C PRO A 273 23.87 -12.29 1.54
N ARG A 274 25.04 -11.79 1.88
CA ARG A 274 26.29 -12.43 1.45
C ARG A 274 26.24 -13.86 1.93
N ALA A 275 26.29 -14.82 1.01
CA ALA A 275 26.45 -16.22 1.36
C ALA A 275 27.60 -16.32 2.38
N PRO A 276 27.41 -17.09 3.47
CA PRO A 276 28.45 -17.24 4.46
C PRO A 276 29.74 -17.70 3.75
N THR A 277 30.78 -16.90 3.84
CA THR A 277 32.11 -17.27 3.36
C THR A 277 32.46 -18.58 4.06
N ARG A 278 32.52 -19.68 3.30
CA ARG A 278 33.06 -20.93 3.79
C ARG A 278 34.47 -20.59 4.33
N ALA A 279 34.63 -20.69 5.63
CA ALA A 279 35.95 -20.69 6.24
C ALA A 279 36.77 -21.75 5.52
N ALA A 280 37.82 -21.31 4.83
CA ALA A 280 38.80 -22.20 4.26
C ALA A 280 39.46 -22.92 5.47
N GLY A 281 39.06 -24.17 5.69
CA GLY A 281 39.73 -25.06 6.62
C GLY A 281 41.12 -25.31 6.08
N GLY A 282 42.10 -24.89 6.91
CA GLY A 282 43.48 -25.40 6.83
C GLY A 282 43.62 -26.64 7.68
#